data_30f6231f8f65ec2c7462f2ac049669fb
#
_entry.id   30f6231f8f65ec2c7462f2ac049669fb
#
_cell.length_a   1.000
_cell.length_b   1.000
_cell.length_c   1.000
_cell.angle_alpha   90.00
_cell.angle_beta   90.00
_cell.angle_gamma   90.00
#
_symmetry.space_group_name_H-M   'P 1'
#
loop_
_entity.id
_entity.type
_entity.pdbx_description
1 polymer ?
#
loop_
_entity_poly.entity_id
_entity_poly.type
_entity_poly.pdbx_seq_one_letter_code
_entity_poly.pdbx_strand_id
1 'polypeptide(L)'
;EITRVFRNQEEKMKKILKNLAAAAMLGLVFCTGVTSHASNGNVVLVLDPGHDVHDAGARRTWNGVTYAEETITLKMAQYCKEELEKYSGIVVYMTRFSNNVDMDRYDRVKVAKDLGADALVSLHINSTGNQQDTVSGALAYVPISSNKADYAVEARALAADIVSNLSTVGMKNLGYLKGEGLGIIYYGRQWKIPTMIIEHGFVNNPSDCLKYYGSDAKIKAVAVADATAIARHYGITKMRGWNQIGDEWTYLDKNGNKKTGWITDA
;
A
#
# COMPACT_ATOMS: atom_id res chain seq x y z
N GLU A 1 -5.36 -26.03 10.34
CA GLU A 1 -4.47 -26.07 9.15
C GLU A 1 -3.95 -24.67 8.77
N ILE A 2 -4.79 -23.66 8.74
CA ILE A 2 -4.46 -22.24 8.45
C ILE A 2 -3.45 -21.69 9.48
N THR A 3 -3.66 -21.95 10.77
CA THR A 3 -2.74 -21.51 11.86
C THR A 3 -1.35 -22.14 11.73
N ARG A 4 -1.27 -23.33 11.16
CA ARG A 4 0.01 -24.03 10.92
C ARG A 4 0.77 -23.45 9.73
N VAL A 5 0.07 -22.97 8.71
CA VAL A 5 0.65 -22.27 7.55
C VAL A 5 1.21 -20.92 7.97
N PHE A 6 0.50 -20.15 8.80
CA PHE A 6 0.97 -18.87 9.34
C PHE A 6 2.22 -19.06 10.21
N ARG A 7 2.23 -20.04 11.11
CA ARG A 7 3.39 -20.32 11.96
C ARG A 7 4.62 -20.74 11.16
N ASN A 8 4.45 -21.54 10.10
CA ASN A 8 5.53 -21.91 9.19
C ASN A 8 6.05 -20.74 8.35
N GLN A 9 5.20 -19.77 8.03
CA GLN A 9 5.62 -18.55 7.34
C GLN A 9 6.36 -17.60 8.28
N GLU A 10 5.94 -17.48 9.54
CA GLU A 10 6.66 -16.73 10.57
C GLU A 10 8.09 -17.26 10.81
N GLU A 11 8.25 -18.57 10.95
CA GLU A 11 9.56 -19.19 11.12
C GLU A 11 10.46 -19.00 9.88
N LYS A 12 9.89 -19.09 8.68
CA LYS A 12 10.59 -18.79 7.44
C LYS A 12 11.00 -17.32 7.37
N MET A 13 10.12 -16.40 7.78
CA MET A 13 10.39 -14.97 7.80
C MET A 13 11.49 -14.61 8.79
N LYS A 14 11.48 -15.17 10.00
CA LYS A 14 12.56 -15.02 10.98
C LYS A 14 13.91 -15.50 10.43
N LYS A 15 13.90 -16.59 9.66
CA LYS A 15 15.11 -17.15 9.02
C LYS A 15 15.62 -16.29 7.87
N ILE A 16 14.71 -15.73 7.07
CA ILE A 16 15.01 -14.82 5.95
C ILE A 16 15.55 -13.49 6.48
N LEU A 17 14.94 -12.92 7.52
CA LEU A 17 15.38 -11.67 8.14
C LEU A 17 16.76 -11.82 8.80
N LYS A 18 17.08 -12.98 9.37
CA LYS A 18 18.44 -13.28 9.85
C LYS A 18 19.47 -13.39 8.73
N ASN A 19 19.07 -13.87 7.55
CA ASN A 19 19.96 -14.01 6.40
C ASN A 19 20.10 -12.71 5.58
N LEU A 20 19.09 -11.81 5.61
CA LEU A 20 19.14 -10.48 4.95
C LEU A 20 20.10 -9.50 5.64
N ALA A 21 20.42 -9.73 6.93
CA ALA A 21 21.48 -9.00 7.60
C ALA A 21 22.88 -9.27 7.02
N ALA A 22 23.03 -10.32 6.21
CA ALA A 22 24.28 -10.73 5.59
C ALA A 22 24.41 -10.41 4.08
N ALA A 23 23.34 -9.94 3.41
CA ALA A 23 23.32 -9.75 1.96
C ALA A 23 22.89 -8.32 1.54
N ALA A 24 23.51 -7.30 2.12
CA ALA A 24 23.41 -5.93 1.63
C ALA A 24 24.55 -5.66 0.63
N MET A 25 24.46 -6.20 -0.58
CA MET A 25 25.26 -5.73 -1.72
C MET A 25 24.63 -6.07 -3.07
N LEU A 26 24.53 -4.99 -3.86
CA LEU A 26 24.37 -4.92 -5.33
C LEU A 26 23.04 -5.36 -5.95
N GLY A 27 22.39 -4.37 -6.51
CA GLY A 27 21.38 -4.50 -7.53
C GLY A 27 20.82 -3.16 -7.98
N LEU A 28 21.65 -2.31 -8.63
CA LEU A 28 21.13 -1.26 -9.50
C LEU A 28 20.49 -1.98 -10.70
N VAL A 29 19.22 -2.31 -10.61
CA VAL A 29 18.44 -2.66 -11.79
C VAL A 29 17.94 -1.36 -12.40
N PHE A 30 18.48 -1.01 -13.55
CA PHE A 30 17.88 -0.07 -14.47
C PHE A 30 16.48 -0.60 -14.83
N CYS A 31 15.46 -0.02 -14.24
CA CYS A 31 14.09 -0.21 -14.67
C CYS A 31 13.93 0.46 -16.03
N THR A 32 14.12 -0.28 -17.09
CA THR A 32 13.59 0.09 -18.41
C THR A 32 12.07 0.03 -18.26
N GLY A 33 11.42 1.19 -18.42
CA GLY A 33 10.01 1.37 -18.17
C GLY A 33 9.16 0.27 -18.82
N VAL A 34 8.43 -0.43 -18.01
CA VAL A 34 7.25 -1.17 -18.45
C VAL A 34 6.24 -0.09 -18.85
N THR A 35 6.03 0.06 -20.14
CA THR A 35 4.95 0.91 -20.63
C THR A 35 3.65 0.28 -20.20
N SER A 36 3.05 0.83 -19.14
CA SER A 36 1.68 0.47 -18.77
C SER A 36 0.80 0.73 -19.99
N HIS A 37 -0.04 -0.22 -20.33
CA HIS A 37 -1.07 -0.05 -21.33
C HIS A 37 -2.15 0.87 -20.74
N ALA A 38 -1.90 2.18 -20.74
CA ALA A 38 -2.96 3.15 -20.63
C ALA A 38 -3.77 3.06 -21.94
N SER A 39 -4.76 2.18 -21.98
CA SER A 39 -5.91 2.39 -22.83
C SER A 39 -6.43 3.79 -22.51
N ASN A 40 -6.98 4.53 -23.46
CA ASN A 40 -7.44 5.93 -23.38
C ASN A 40 -8.39 6.27 -22.19
N GLY A 41 -8.10 5.85 -20.98
CA GLY A 41 -8.89 5.97 -19.77
C GLY A 41 -8.03 6.22 -18.52
N ASN A 42 -8.69 6.56 -17.42
CA ASN A 42 -8.05 6.70 -16.12
C ASN A 42 -7.59 5.34 -15.59
N VAL A 43 -6.46 5.33 -14.87
CA VAL A 43 -6.04 4.20 -14.03
C VAL A 43 -7.11 3.94 -12.98
N VAL A 44 -7.59 2.72 -12.86
CA VAL A 44 -8.53 2.29 -11.82
C VAL A 44 -7.76 1.56 -10.73
N LEU A 45 -7.59 2.20 -9.59
CA LEU A 45 -6.86 1.64 -8.44
C LEU A 45 -7.83 1.27 -7.32
N VAL A 46 -7.65 0.09 -6.74
CA VAL A 46 -8.34 -0.29 -5.50
C VAL A 46 -7.33 -0.34 -4.36
N LEU A 47 -7.56 0.47 -3.33
CA LEU A 47 -6.88 0.39 -2.04
C LEU A 47 -7.67 -0.54 -1.13
N ASP A 48 -7.00 -1.50 -0.54
CA ASP A 48 -7.59 -2.44 0.40
C ASP A 48 -7.00 -2.22 1.80
N PRO A 49 -7.68 -1.46 2.69
CA PRO A 49 -7.26 -1.38 4.09
C PRO A 49 -7.38 -2.77 4.71
N GLY A 50 -6.26 -3.39 5.06
CA GLY A 50 -6.24 -4.72 5.65
C GLY A 50 -7.07 -4.81 6.93
N HIS A 51 -7.60 -6.01 7.21
CA HIS A 51 -8.40 -6.32 8.40
C HIS A 51 -9.75 -5.59 8.48
N ASP A 52 -10.53 -5.85 9.53
CA ASP A 52 -11.85 -5.25 9.79
C ASP A 52 -12.34 -5.54 11.23
N VAL A 53 -13.65 -5.42 11.46
CA VAL A 53 -14.27 -5.61 12.80
C VAL A 53 -14.12 -7.04 13.35
N HIS A 54 -14.07 -8.06 12.49
CA HIS A 54 -13.97 -9.46 12.89
C HIS A 54 -12.53 -9.99 12.84
N ASP A 55 -11.67 -9.34 12.10
CA ASP A 55 -10.22 -9.63 12.01
C ASP A 55 -9.44 -8.34 12.27
N ALA A 56 -9.21 -8.03 13.54
CA ALA A 56 -8.53 -6.80 13.95
C ALA A 56 -7.04 -6.72 13.55
N GLY A 57 -6.47 -7.81 12.99
CA GLY A 57 -5.05 -7.87 12.66
C GLY A 57 -4.14 -7.83 13.88
N ALA A 58 -2.96 -7.30 13.70
CA ALA A 58 -2.00 -7.17 14.79
C ALA A 58 -2.31 -5.93 15.65
N ARG A 59 -2.17 -6.09 16.97
CA ARG A 59 -2.43 -5.02 17.95
C ARG A 59 -1.38 -5.03 19.04
N ARG A 60 -0.86 -3.86 19.39
CA ARG A 60 0.09 -3.68 20.50
C ARG A 60 -0.18 -2.35 21.22
N THR A 61 0.13 -2.34 22.51
CA THR A 61 0.05 -1.12 23.35
C THR A 61 1.44 -0.74 23.82
N TRP A 62 1.86 0.47 23.49
CA TRP A 62 3.15 1.03 23.89
C TRP A 62 2.92 2.36 24.60
N ASN A 63 3.46 2.52 25.81
CA ASN A 63 3.33 3.74 26.60
C ASN A 63 1.86 4.23 26.74
N GLY A 64 0.92 3.30 26.93
CA GLY A 64 -0.51 3.60 27.07
C GLY A 64 -1.25 3.90 25.77
N VAL A 65 -0.58 3.90 24.62
CA VAL A 65 -1.21 4.07 23.30
C VAL A 65 -1.36 2.72 22.61
N THR A 66 -2.57 2.40 22.17
CA THR A 66 -2.87 1.20 21.41
C THR A 66 -2.74 1.45 19.91
N TYR A 67 -1.91 0.66 19.28
CA TYR A 67 -1.73 0.62 17.84
C TYR A 67 -2.47 -0.61 17.29
N ALA A 68 -3.56 -0.37 16.61
CA ALA A 68 -4.44 -1.40 16.06
C ALA A 68 -4.38 -1.35 14.54
N GLU A 69 -3.99 -2.46 13.92
CA GLU A 69 -3.71 -2.51 12.50
C GLU A 69 -4.92 -2.12 11.66
N GLU A 70 -6.10 -2.66 11.96
CA GLU A 70 -7.34 -2.36 11.22
C GLU A 70 -7.70 -0.86 11.21
N THR A 71 -7.35 -0.15 12.27
CA THR A 71 -7.61 1.29 12.39
C THR A 71 -6.58 2.12 11.62
N ILE A 72 -5.31 1.73 11.71
CA ILE A 72 -4.22 2.46 11.06
C ILE A 72 -4.27 2.26 9.54
N THR A 73 -4.52 1.05 9.06
CA THR A 73 -4.63 0.75 7.62
C THR A 73 -5.81 1.48 6.98
N LEU A 74 -6.94 1.61 7.70
CA LEU A 74 -8.08 2.40 7.21
C LEU A 74 -7.70 3.87 7.03
N LYS A 75 -7.08 4.50 8.04
CA LYS A 75 -6.60 5.89 7.94
C LYS A 75 -5.58 6.07 6.82
N MET A 76 -4.64 5.12 6.70
CA MET A 76 -3.62 5.12 5.66
C MET A 76 -4.25 5.09 4.26
N ALA A 77 -5.22 4.20 4.04
CA ALA A 77 -5.93 4.13 2.76
C ALA A 77 -6.72 5.40 2.46
N GLN A 78 -7.38 6.00 3.46
CA GLN A 78 -8.10 7.27 3.30
C GLN A 78 -7.15 8.40 2.90
N TYR A 79 -6.01 8.56 3.59
CA TYR A 79 -5.02 9.59 3.25
C TYR A 79 -4.33 9.34 1.91
N CYS A 80 -4.08 8.08 1.55
CA CYS A 80 -3.53 7.70 0.24
C CYS A 80 -4.52 8.07 -0.88
N LYS A 81 -5.81 7.75 -0.71
CA LYS A 81 -6.87 8.13 -1.64
C LYS A 81 -6.98 9.66 -1.77
N GLU A 82 -7.06 10.39 -0.65
CA GLU A 82 -7.10 11.86 -0.64
C GLU A 82 -5.91 12.48 -1.41
N GLU A 83 -4.73 11.88 -1.31
CA GLU A 83 -3.55 12.37 -2.02
C GLU A 83 -3.61 12.04 -3.51
N LEU A 84 -4.00 10.81 -3.87
CA LEU A 84 -4.12 10.37 -5.26
C LEU A 84 -5.24 11.12 -6.02
N GLU A 85 -6.31 11.52 -5.36
CA GLU A 85 -7.37 12.34 -5.96
C GLU A 85 -6.92 13.74 -6.39
N LYS A 86 -5.71 14.15 -6.02
CA LYS A 86 -5.07 15.37 -6.53
C LYS A 86 -4.36 15.18 -7.88
N TYR A 87 -4.34 13.96 -8.40
CA TYR A 87 -3.69 13.63 -9.67
C TYR A 87 -4.75 13.43 -10.77
N SER A 88 -4.41 13.82 -11.99
CA SER A 88 -5.22 13.51 -13.18
C SER A 88 -4.93 12.09 -13.68
N GLY A 89 -5.92 11.48 -14.30
CA GLY A 89 -5.73 10.18 -14.95
C GLY A 89 -5.80 8.97 -14.00
N ILE A 90 -6.36 9.13 -12.80
CA ILE A 90 -6.59 8.03 -11.85
C ILE A 90 -7.96 8.14 -11.18
N VAL A 91 -8.58 7.00 -10.94
CA VAL A 91 -9.77 6.85 -10.09
C VAL A 91 -9.44 5.84 -8.99
N VAL A 92 -9.70 6.23 -7.74
CA VAL A 92 -9.31 5.42 -6.57
C VAL A 92 -10.55 4.96 -5.82
N TYR A 93 -10.68 3.65 -5.67
CA TYR A 93 -11.69 3.00 -4.85
C TYR A 93 -11.07 2.41 -3.58
N MET A 94 -11.89 2.12 -2.59
CA MET A 94 -11.48 1.42 -1.38
C MET A 94 -12.41 0.24 -1.13
N THR A 95 -11.90 -0.86 -0.60
CA THR A 95 -12.69 -2.04 -0.25
C THR A 95 -13.59 -1.78 0.95
N ARG A 96 -13.16 -0.96 1.90
CA ARG A 96 -13.95 -0.54 3.07
C ARG A 96 -13.69 0.92 3.46
N PHE A 97 -14.70 1.55 4.07
CA PHE A 97 -14.65 2.96 4.51
C PHE A 97 -14.82 3.12 6.03
N SER A 98 -15.05 2.01 6.73
CA SER A 98 -15.15 1.97 8.19
C SER A 98 -14.59 0.66 8.73
N ASN A 99 -14.39 0.58 10.05
CA ASN A 99 -14.01 -0.68 10.70
C ASN A 99 -15.21 -1.63 10.92
N ASN A 100 -16.44 -1.15 10.78
CA ASN A 100 -17.67 -1.94 10.98
C ASN A 100 -18.11 -2.73 9.73
N VAL A 101 -17.20 -3.01 8.84
CA VAL A 101 -17.43 -3.81 7.63
C VAL A 101 -16.83 -5.18 7.87
N ASP A 102 -17.63 -6.22 7.61
CA ASP A 102 -17.18 -7.61 7.57
C ASP A 102 -16.95 -7.99 6.11
N MET A 103 -15.70 -8.25 5.76
CA MET A 103 -15.32 -8.45 4.37
C MET A 103 -14.20 -9.48 4.25
N ASP A 104 -14.53 -10.65 3.72
CA ASP A 104 -13.53 -11.67 3.51
C ASP A 104 -12.57 -11.35 2.36
N ARG A 105 -11.53 -12.15 2.21
CA ARG A 105 -10.46 -11.93 1.22
C ARG A 105 -10.94 -12.08 -0.22
N TYR A 106 -11.96 -12.90 -0.45
CA TYR A 106 -12.59 -13.05 -1.76
C TYR A 106 -13.34 -11.78 -2.15
N ASP A 107 -14.19 -11.27 -1.24
CA ASP A 107 -15.01 -10.08 -1.49
C ASP A 107 -14.15 -8.84 -1.72
N ARG A 108 -13.04 -8.68 -0.99
CA ARG A 108 -12.08 -7.58 -1.21
C ARG A 108 -11.52 -7.58 -2.64
N VAL A 109 -11.08 -8.73 -3.13
CA VAL A 109 -10.56 -8.83 -4.51
C VAL A 109 -11.68 -8.78 -5.54
N LYS A 110 -12.90 -9.24 -5.18
CA LYS A 110 -14.08 -9.11 -6.03
C LYS A 110 -14.43 -7.65 -6.35
N VAL A 111 -14.25 -6.73 -5.40
CA VAL A 111 -14.37 -5.28 -5.67
C VAL A 111 -13.45 -4.86 -6.81
N ALA A 112 -12.19 -5.23 -6.76
CA ALA A 112 -11.23 -4.89 -7.83
C ALA A 112 -11.60 -5.54 -9.16
N LYS A 113 -12.08 -6.80 -9.15
CA LYS A 113 -12.56 -7.49 -10.33
C LYS A 113 -13.75 -6.78 -10.96
N ASP A 114 -14.77 -6.46 -10.17
CA ASP A 114 -16.02 -5.87 -10.65
C ASP A 114 -15.82 -4.45 -11.21
N LEU A 115 -14.82 -3.74 -10.70
CA LEU A 115 -14.41 -2.41 -11.18
C LEU A 115 -13.46 -2.46 -12.38
N GLY A 116 -12.96 -3.62 -12.77
CA GLY A 116 -11.93 -3.75 -13.81
C GLY A 116 -10.63 -3.05 -13.42
N ALA A 117 -10.21 -3.19 -12.15
CA ALA A 117 -9.08 -2.47 -11.61
C ALA A 117 -7.76 -2.84 -12.27
N ASP A 118 -6.92 -1.85 -12.55
CA ASP A 118 -5.55 -2.01 -13.04
C ASP A 118 -4.63 -2.56 -11.93
N ALA A 119 -4.91 -2.24 -10.65
CA ALA A 119 -4.24 -2.86 -9.52
C ALA A 119 -5.09 -2.83 -8.23
N LEU A 120 -4.80 -3.80 -7.34
CA LEU A 120 -5.24 -3.82 -5.95
C LEU A 120 -4.02 -3.76 -5.03
N VAL A 121 -3.96 -2.71 -4.21
CA VAL A 121 -2.91 -2.50 -3.19
C VAL A 121 -3.51 -2.68 -1.81
N SER A 122 -3.19 -3.80 -1.16
CA SER A 122 -3.63 -4.10 0.20
C SER A 122 -2.61 -3.54 1.20
N LEU A 123 -3.07 -2.72 2.14
CA LEU A 123 -2.25 -2.00 3.10
C LEU A 123 -2.30 -2.70 4.45
N HIS A 124 -1.14 -3.05 4.99
CA HIS A 124 -0.97 -3.81 6.22
C HIS A 124 0.17 -3.24 7.10
N ILE A 125 0.22 -3.70 8.35
CA ILE A 125 1.33 -3.48 9.27
C ILE A 125 1.79 -4.83 9.79
N ASN A 126 3.03 -5.17 9.57
CA ASN A 126 3.58 -6.48 9.89
C ASN A 126 3.67 -6.75 11.40
N SER A 127 3.84 -8.02 11.72
CA SER A 127 4.19 -8.49 13.06
C SER A 127 5.05 -9.75 12.98
N THR A 128 6.10 -9.84 13.79
CA THR A 128 6.94 -11.06 13.89
C THR A 128 6.33 -12.12 14.80
N GLY A 129 5.18 -11.86 15.42
CA GLY A 129 4.57 -12.74 16.42
C GLY A 129 5.18 -12.59 17.83
N ASN A 130 6.33 -11.94 17.99
CA ASN A 130 6.90 -11.65 19.30
C ASN A 130 6.10 -10.55 20.02
N GLN A 131 6.18 -10.51 21.35
CA GLN A 131 5.56 -9.41 22.11
C GLN A 131 6.19 -8.07 21.76
N GLN A 132 7.52 -8.03 21.69
CA GLN A 132 8.30 -6.88 21.26
C GLN A 132 9.44 -7.34 20.36
N ASP A 133 9.79 -6.52 19.35
CA ASP A 133 10.88 -6.81 18.42
C ASP A 133 11.60 -5.53 18.00
N THR A 134 12.75 -5.67 17.38
CA THR A 134 13.55 -4.57 16.78
C THR A 134 13.53 -4.60 15.25
N VAL A 135 12.88 -5.59 14.66
CA VAL A 135 12.69 -5.65 13.19
C VAL A 135 11.89 -4.45 12.74
N SER A 136 12.37 -3.77 11.69
CA SER A 136 11.80 -2.53 11.16
C SER A 136 11.98 -2.47 9.64
N GLY A 137 11.07 -1.79 8.96
CA GLY A 137 11.13 -1.55 7.52
C GLY A 137 9.89 -2.02 6.79
N ALA A 138 9.76 -1.59 5.53
CA ALA A 138 8.65 -1.95 4.66
C ALA A 138 9.02 -3.13 3.75
N LEU A 139 8.07 -4.01 3.52
CA LEU A 139 8.18 -5.10 2.54
C LEU A 139 6.86 -5.31 1.80
N ALA A 140 6.88 -6.04 0.70
CA ALA A 140 5.67 -6.42 0.01
C ALA A 140 5.54 -7.94 -0.13
N TYR A 141 4.30 -8.44 -0.21
CA TYR A 141 3.99 -9.76 -0.72
C TYR A 141 3.39 -9.64 -2.11
N VAL A 142 3.92 -10.44 -3.04
CA VAL A 142 3.56 -10.37 -4.47
C VAL A 142 3.49 -11.78 -5.09
N PRO A 143 2.81 -11.94 -6.24
CA PRO A 143 2.85 -13.20 -6.99
C PRO A 143 4.20 -13.39 -7.68
N ILE A 144 4.96 -14.42 -7.28
CA ILE A 144 6.28 -14.77 -7.85
C ILE A 144 6.19 -15.97 -8.78
N SER A 145 5.36 -16.97 -8.45
CA SER A 145 5.25 -18.24 -9.22
C SER A 145 4.80 -18.04 -10.67
N SER A 146 4.10 -16.93 -10.95
CA SER A 146 3.64 -16.53 -12.28
C SER A 146 4.53 -15.43 -12.89
N ASN A 147 5.83 -15.54 -12.73
CA ASN A 147 6.81 -14.48 -12.96
C ASN A 147 6.81 -13.85 -14.38
N LYS A 148 6.21 -14.49 -15.36
CA LYS A 148 6.09 -13.99 -16.75
C LYS A 148 4.68 -13.48 -17.07
N ALA A 149 3.70 -13.66 -16.22
CA ALA A 149 2.36 -13.16 -16.46
C ALA A 149 2.29 -11.65 -16.19
N ASP A 150 1.65 -10.89 -17.07
CA ASP A 150 1.62 -9.42 -17.04
C ASP A 150 1.15 -8.88 -15.69
N TYR A 151 0.05 -9.41 -15.15
CA TYR A 151 -0.45 -9.01 -13.83
C TYR A 151 0.57 -9.25 -12.70
N ALA A 152 1.41 -10.27 -12.82
CA ALA A 152 2.41 -10.58 -11.79
C ALA A 152 3.67 -9.72 -11.97
N VAL A 153 4.01 -9.36 -13.20
CA VAL A 153 5.09 -8.41 -13.51
C VAL A 153 4.71 -7.04 -12.95
N GLU A 154 3.50 -6.58 -13.27
CA GLU A 154 2.96 -5.31 -12.82
C GLU A 154 2.88 -5.23 -11.28
N ALA A 155 2.32 -6.25 -10.63
CA ALA A 155 2.26 -6.30 -9.16
C ALA A 155 3.64 -6.16 -8.50
N ARG A 156 4.67 -6.80 -9.05
CA ARG A 156 6.04 -6.71 -8.51
C ARG A 156 6.66 -5.35 -8.77
N ALA A 157 6.44 -4.77 -9.94
CA ALA A 157 6.99 -3.47 -10.30
C ALA A 157 6.38 -2.36 -9.41
N LEU A 158 5.06 -2.31 -9.31
CA LEU A 158 4.36 -1.35 -8.44
C LEU A 158 4.73 -1.54 -6.97
N ALA A 159 4.77 -2.78 -6.47
CA ALA A 159 5.18 -3.06 -5.10
C ALA A 159 6.62 -2.62 -4.80
N ALA A 160 7.54 -2.83 -5.73
CA ALA A 160 8.92 -2.40 -5.60
C ALA A 160 9.04 -0.87 -5.54
N ASP A 161 8.27 -0.16 -6.36
CA ASP A 161 8.22 1.30 -6.36
C ASP A 161 7.67 1.85 -5.04
N ILE A 162 6.58 1.27 -4.52
CA ILE A 162 5.99 1.66 -3.23
C ILE A 162 6.99 1.44 -2.10
N VAL A 163 7.51 0.21 -1.95
CA VAL A 163 8.45 -0.11 -0.85
C VAL A 163 9.73 0.72 -0.94
N SER A 164 10.22 1.00 -2.15
CA SER A 164 11.38 1.89 -2.35
C SER A 164 11.07 3.31 -1.90
N ASN A 165 9.90 3.85 -2.25
CA ASN A 165 9.53 5.22 -1.92
C ASN A 165 9.24 5.43 -0.43
N LEU A 166 8.85 4.40 0.32
CA LEU A 166 8.70 4.44 1.77
C LEU A 166 10.02 4.78 2.49
N SER A 167 11.17 4.66 1.83
CA SER A 167 12.45 5.15 2.35
C SER A 167 12.47 6.66 2.57
N THR A 168 11.66 7.44 1.85
CA THR A 168 11.55 8.90 2.01
C THR A 168 10.97 9.30 3.36
N VAL A 169 10.19 8.43 3.99
CA VAL A 169 9.69 8.61 5.37
C VAL A 169 10.56 7.86 6.40
N GLY A 170 11.66 7.24 5.93
CA GLY A 170 12.66 6.58 6.75
C GLY A 170 12.36 5.12 7.08
N MET A 171 11.48 4.46 6.33
CA MET A 171 11.33 3.00 6.39
C MET A 171 12.44 2.33 5.59
N LYS A 172 13.08 1.33 6.18
CA LYS A 172 14.05 0.50 5.46
C LYS A 172 13.33 -0.33 4.40
N ASN A 173 13.84 -0.34 3.18
CA ASN A 173 13.34 -1.22 2.12
C ASN A 173 13.82 -2.65 2.38
N LEU A 174 12.90 -3.58 2.61
CA LEU A 174 13.15 -5.01 2.81
C LEU A 174 12.81 -5.84 1.55
N GLY A 175 12.44 -5.18 0.45
CA GLY A 175 12.10 -5.82 -0.82
C GLY A 175 10.72 -6.45 -0.83
N TYR A 176 10.57 -7.54 -1.58
CA TYR A 176 9.32 -8.28 -1.64
C TYR A 176 9.51 -9.79 -1.47
N LEU A 177 8.46 -10.45 -1.01
CA LEU A 177 8.40 -11.88 -0.73
C LEU A 177 7.28 -12.53 -1.55
N LYS A 178 7.35 -13.85 -1.62
CA LYS A 178 6.33 -14.69 -2.24
C LYS A 178 5.02 -14.66 -1.44
N GLY A 179 3.93 -14.25 -2.10
CA GLY A 179 2.61 -14.05 -1.49
C GLY A 179 1.51 -15.02 -1.91
N GLU A 180 1.77 -16.02 -2.77
CA GLU A 180 0.73 -16.88 -3.35
C GLU A 180 -0.13 -17.66 -2.36
N GLY A 181 0.36 -17.85 -1.14
CA GLY A 181 -0.40 -18.49 -0.05
C GLY A 181 -1.34 -17.54 0.69
N LEU A 182 -1.26 -16.23 0.44
CA LEU A 182 -2.11 -15.23 1.06
C LEU A 182 -3.39 -15.04 0.24
N GLY A 183 -4.54 -15.03 0.91
CA GLY A 183 -5.85 -15.08 0.23
C GLY A 183 -6.05 -13.94 -0.78
N ILE A 184 -5.67 -12.71 -0.44
CA ILE A 184 -5.73 -11.56 -1.36
C ILE A 184 -4.93 -11.83 -2.65
N ILE A 185 -3.69 -12.27 -2.53
CA ILE A 185 -2.82 -12.59 -3.67
C ILE A 185 -3.37 -13.81 -4.45
N TYR A 186 -3.89 -14.82 -3.73
CA TYR A 186 -4.48 -16.00 -4.35
C TYR A 186 -5.64 -15.62 -5.29
N TYR A 187 -6.63 -14.86 -4.80
CA TYR A 187 -7.77 -14.45 -5.62
C TYR A 187 -7.40 -13.46 -6.72
N GLY A 188 -6.46 -12.54 -6.46
CA GLY A 188 -5.93 -11.64 -7.48
C GLY A 188 -5.34 -12.39 -8.67
N ARG A 189 -4.59 -13.47 -8.41
CA ARG A 189 -4.06 -14.34 -9.46
C ARG A 189 -5.16 -15.06 -10.25
N GLN A 190 -6.21 -15.54 -9.59
CA GLN A 190 -7.32 -16.21 -10.28
C GLN A 190 -8.00 -15.30 -11.30
N TRP A 191 -8.09 -14.01 -11.01
CA TRP A 191 -8.70 -13.00 -11.89
C TRP A 191 -7.69 -12.19 -12.69
N LYS A 192 -6.40 -12.53 -12.60
CA LYS A 192 -5.31 -11.85 -13.33
C LYS A 192 -5.24 -10.34 -13.04
N ILE A 193 -5.55 -9.95 -11.82
CA ILE A 193 -5.46 -8.57 -11.33
C ILE A 193 -4.08 -8.40 -10.67
N PRO A 194 -3.30 -7.36 -11.03
CA PRO A 194 -2.11 -6.98 -10.29
C PRO A 194 -2.46 -6.73 -8.83
N THR A 195 -2.02 -7.63 -7.93
CA THR A 195 -2.41 -7.61 -6.52
C THR A 195 -1.18 -7.77 -5.65
N MET A 196 -1.04 -6.89 -4.66
CA MET A 196 0.05 -6.90 -3.70
C MET A 196 -0.45 -6.58 -2.29
N ILE A 197 0.31 -7.03 -1.30
CA ILE A 197 0.17 -6.60 0.09
C ILE A 197 1.42 -5.81 0.44
N ILE A 198 1.25 -4.60 0.95
CA ILE A 198 2.35 -3.75 1.42
C ILE A 198 2.33 -3.74 2.95
N GLU A 199 3.43 -4.13 3.53
CA GLU A 199 3.64 -4.15 4.98
C GLU A 199 4.45 -2.92 5.39
N HIS A 200 3.83 -2.01 6.11
CA HIS A 200 4.37 -0.70 6.46
C HIS A 200 5.02 -0.73 7.84
N GLY A 201 6.16 -1.38 8.00
CA GLY A 201 6.81 -1.53 9.31
C GLY A 201 6.18 -2.61 10.19
N PHE A 202 6.45 -2.59 11.50
CA PHE A 202 6.10 -3.66 12.42
C PHE A 202 5.38 -3.12 13.67
N VAL A 203 4.15 -3.60 13.93
CA VAL A 203 3.37 -3.15 15.10
C VAL A 203 4.00 -3.58 16.44
N ASN A 204 4.77 -4.65 16.45
CA ASN A 204 5.50 -5.11 17.63
C ASN A 204 6.89 -4.47 17.79
N ASN A 205 7.23 -3.50 16.95
CA ASN A 205 8.36 -2.59 17.15
C ASN A 205 7.85 -1.24 17.70
N PRO A 206 8.14 -0.90 18.97
CA PRO A 206 7.69 0.36 19.56
C PRO A 206 8.19 1.60 18.81
N SER A 207 9.40 1.52 18.22
CA SER A 207 9.98 2.62 17.45
C SER A 207 9.23 2.86 16.16
N ASP A 208 8.83 1.80 15.44
CA ASP A 208 8.01 1.91 14.24
C ASP A 208 6.64 2.52 14.57
N CYS A 209 5.99 2.02 15.63
CA CYS A 209 4.72 2.54 16.09
C CYS A 209 4.78 4.04 16.39
N LEU A 210 5.76 4.47 17.18
CA LEU A 210 5.91 5.88 17.52
C LEU A 210 6.28 6.74 16.32
N LYS A 211 7.16 6.24 15.44
CA LYS A 211 7.69 6.98 14.30
C LYS A 211 6.67 7.15 13.19
N TYR A 212 5.90 6.11 12.86
CA TYR A 212 5.05 6.08 11.67
C TYR A 212 3.55 6.21 11.98
N TYR A 213 3.11 5.84 13.20
CA TYR A 213 1.69 5.75 13.55
C TYR A 213 1.30 6.56 14.79
N GLY A 214 2.25 7.21 15.44
CA GLY A 214 2.02 7.94 16.68
C GLY A 214 1.17 9.22 16.55
N SER A 215 0.75 9.59 15.33
CA SER A 215 -0.22 10.67 15.07
C SER A 215 -0.77 10.55 13.65
N ASP A 216 -1.92 11.17 13.39
CA ASP A 216 -2.53 11.22 12.06
C ASP A 216 -1.59 11.86 11.01
N ALA A 217 -0.82 12.87 11.39
CA ALA A 217 0.17 13.49 10.49
C ALA A 217 1.26 12.49 10.05
N LYS A 218 1.68 11.60 10.94
CA LYS A 218 2.66 10.55 10.63
C LYS A 218 2.08 9.47 9.71
N ILE A 219 0.87 9.01 9.99
CA ILE A 219 0.14 8.06 9.12
C ILE A 219 -0.05 8.69 7.73
N LYS A 220 -0.43 9.98 7.68
CA LYS A 220 -0.58 10.71 6.41
C LYS A 220 0.73 10.81 5.65
N ALA A 221 1.86 11.01 6.31
CA ALA A 221 3.17 11.05 5.64
C ALA A 221 3.50 9.71 4.96
N VAL A 222 3.21 8.56 5.61
CA VAL A 222 3.36 7.22 5.03
C VAL A 222 2.44 7.08 3.81
N ALA A 223 1.16 7.41 3.95
CA ALA A 223 0.18 7.32 2.88
C ALA A 223 0.51 8.20 1.67
N VAL A 224 1.06 9.41 1.89
CA VAL A 224 1.54 10.30 0.82
C VAL A 224 2.75 9.71 0.10
N ALA A 225 3.61 8.97 0.80
CA ALA A 225 4.72 8.26 0.16
C ALA A 225 4.20 7.15 -0.77
N ASP A 226 3.20 6.37 -0.34
CA ASP A 226 2.54 5.38 -1.19
C ASP A 226 1.91 6.03 -2.42
N ALA A 227 1.10 7.06 -2.22
CA ALA A 227 0.44 7.79 -3.30
C ALA A 227 1.43 8.36 -4.33
N THR A 228 2.56 8.89 -3.85
CA THR A 228 3.62 9.43 -4.71
C THR A 228 4.28 8.32 -5.54
N ALA A 229 4.51 7.14 -4.95
CA ALA A 229 5.05 5.99 -5.68
C ALA A 229 4.08 5.51 -6.76
N ILE A 230 2.82 5.34 -6.41
CA ILE A 230 1.75 4.92 -7.32
C ILE A 230 1.62 5.91 -8.49
N ALA A 231 1.56 7.21 -8.19
CA ALA A 231 1.46 8.24 -9.21
C ALA A 231 2.66 8.23 -10.18
N ARG A 232 3.87 8.08 -9.65
CA ARG A 232 5.08 7.97 -10.47
C ARG A 232 5.09 6.70 -11.31
N HIS A 233 4.66 5.58 -10.76
CA HIS A 233 4.59 4.29 -11.45
C HIS A 233 3.70 4.38 -12.70
N TYR A 234 2.52 4.99 -12.58
CA TYR A 234 1.58 5.18 -13.68
C TYR A 234 1.85 6.43 -14.52
N GLY A 235 2.88 7.21 -14.22
CA GLY A 235 3.24 8.42 -14.98
C GLY A 235 2.18 9.53 -14.91
N ILE A 236 1.35 9.53 -13.87
CA ILE A 236 0.30 10.54 -13.65
C ILE A 236 0.83 11.75 -12.89
N THR A 237 0.24 12.92 -13.14
CA THR A 237 0.70 14.19 -12.58
C THR A 237 -0.37 14.88 -11.75
N LYS A 238 0.04 15.65 -10.74
CA LYS A 238 -0.89 16.44 -9.93
C LYS A 238 -1.61 17.47 -10.79
N MET A 239 -2.91 17.56 -10.58
CA MET A 239 -3.75 18.62 -11.15
C MET A 239 -3.31 19.98 -10.59
N ARG A 240 -3.33 21.00 -11.43
CA ARG A 240 -2.99 22.39 -11.06
C ARG A 240 -3.75 23.37 -11.95
N GLY A 241 -3.89 24.60 -11.50
CA GLY A 241 -4.67 25.60 -12.21
C GLY A 241 -6.17 25.36 -12.06
N TRP A 242 -6.95 25.83 -13.01
CA TRP A 242 -8.39 25.65 -13.01
C TRP A 242 -8.77 24.24 -13.48
N ASN A 243 -9.52 23.54 -12.65
CA ASN A 243 -10.02 22.19 -12.92
C ASN A 243 -11.52 22.11 -12.60
N GLN A 244 -12.27 21.39 -13.40
CA GLN A 244 -13.65 21.05 -13.09
C GLN A 244 -13.65 19.78 -12.21
N ILE A 245 -14.13 19.92 -10.98
CA ILE A 245 -14.24 18.82 -10.00
C ILE A 245 -15.71 18.67 -9.67
N GLY A 246 -16.34 17.62 -10.18
CA GLY A 246 -17.80 17.51 -10.20
C GLY A 246 -18.41 18.63 -11.03
N ASP A 247 -19.37 19.36 -10.47
CA ASP A 247 -20.04 20.48 -11.13
C ASP A 247 -19.37 21.85 -10.84
N GLU A 248 -18.28 21.87 -10.07
CA GLU A 248 -17.61 23.11 -9.65
C GLU A 248 -16.25 23.32 -10.30
N TRP A 249 -15.96 24.55 -10.72
CA TRP A 249 -14.61 24.98 -11.09
C TRP A 249 -13.79 25.29 -9.84
N THR A 250 -12.65 24.62 -9.72
CA THR A 250 -11.75 24.74 -8.58
C THR A 250 -10.35 25.08 -9.07
N TYR A 251 -9.71 26.08 -8.45
CA TYR A 251 -8.31 26.38 -8.70
C TYR A 251 -7.43 25.58 -7.72
N LEU A 252 -6.48 24.84 -8.29
CA LEU A 252 -5.51 24.02 -7.54
C LEU A 252 -4.12 24.64 -7.60
N ASP A 253 -3.46 24.72 -6.47
CA ASP A 253 -2.05 25.17 -6.40
C ASP A 253 -1.09 24.13 -7.02
N LYS A 254 0.20 24.46 -7.03
CA LYS A 254 1.26 23.56 -7.55
C LYS A 254 1.31 22.18 -6.86
N ASN A 255 0.74 22.04 -5.68
CA ASN A 255 0.68 20.81 -4.90
C ASN A 255 -0.67 20.08 -5.05
N GLY A 256 -1.59 20.59 -5.89
CA GLY A 256 -2.93 20.04 -6.06
C GLY A 256 -3.91 20.39 -4.94
N ASN A 257 -3.60 21.37 -4.09
CA ASN A 257 -4.51 21.79 -3.01
C ASN A 257 -5.45 22.89 -3.49
N LYS A 258 -6.73 22.80 -3.09
CA LYS A 258 -7.74 23.83 -3.40
C LYS A 258 -7.34 25.17 -2.80
N LYS A 259 -7.28 26.20 -3.63
CA LYS A 259 -7.16 27.59 -3.20
C LYS A 259 -8.52 28.23 -3.01
N THR A 260 -8.67 28.99 -1.95
CA THR A 260 -9.85 29.82 -1.65
C THR A 260 -9.45 31.29 -1.61
N GLY A 261 -10.39 32.19 -1.94
CA GLY A 261 -10.14 33.63 -1.99
C GLY A 261 -9.73 34.11 -3.39
N TRP A 262 -9.22 35.34 -3.48
CA TRP A 262 -8.77 35.90 -4.73
C TRP A 262 -7.52 35.17 -5.27
N ILE A 263 -7.56 34.77 -6.53
CA ILE A 263 -6.49 34.09 -7.22
C ILE A 263 -5.88 35.13 -8.15
N THR A 264 -4.65 35.54 -7.86
CA THR A 264 -3.83 36.32 -8.77
C THR A 264 -2.95 35.36 -9.57
N ASP A 265 -3.07 35.36 -10.88
CA ASP A 265 -2.11 34.69 -11.75
C ASP A 265 -0.74 35.35 -11.56
N ALA A 266 0.26 34.50 -11.21
CA ALA A 266 1.66 34.92 -11.13
C ALA A 266 2.40 34.49 -12.39
#